data_bc755560948e9ae117abfa6218361902
#
_entry.id   bc755560948e9ae117abfa6218361902
#
_cell.length_a   1.000
_cell.length_b   1.000
_cell.length_c   1.000
_cell.angle_alpha   90.00
_cell.angle_beta   90.00
_cell.angle_gamma   90.00
#
_symmetry.space_group_name_H-M   'P 1'
#
loop_
_entity.id
_entity.type
_entity.pdbx_description
1 polymer ?
#
loop_
_entity_poly.entity_id
_entity_poly.type
_entity_poly.pdbx_seq_one_letter_code
_entity_poly.pdbx_strand_id
1 'polypeptide(L)'
;EAAIKSNSGEVFVASPDQKIVDLVKKFGGKGILTKDNHETGTDRVFEVFKETLNSEAEIIVNLQGDMPNIDPQDIQALIKDLTLGTCEIGTLASEINSETELKDNNVVKVVVEKKMSPGMFTKALNFVRSQTNQEYQVYHHVGIYAFTNKALVRYVSLKRSKLELERRLEQLRAMENNMSIHVGYINSSPLSVDTEKDLIKIKKLMGKNE
;
A
#
# COMPACT_ATOMS: atom_id res chain seq x y z
N GLU A 1 -10.74 -5.75 -8.91
CA GLU A 1 -10.82 -5.34 -10.32
C GLU A 1 -9.64 -4.46 -10.74
N ALA A 2 -9.31 -3.36 -10.01
CA ALA A 2 -8.18 -2.48 -10.36
C ALA A 2 -6.86 -3.25 -10.56
N ALA A 3 -6.53 -4.14 -9.62
CA ALA A 3 -5.34 -4.99 -9.73
C ALA A 3 -5.36 -5.90 -10.97
N ILE A 4 -6.52 -6.45 -11.35
CA ILE A 4 -6.64 -7.24 -12.59
C ILE A 4 -6.47 -6.35 -13.82
N LYS A 5 -7.08 -5.16 -13.82
CA LYS A 5 -6.97 -4.18 -14.91
C LYS A 5 -5.55 -3.65 -15.10
N SER A 6 -4.72 -3.65 -14.05
CA SER A 6 -3.30 -3.29 -14.19
C SER A 6 -2.51 -4.25 -15.06
N ASN A 7 -3.00 -5.48 -15.24
CA ASN A 7 -2.35 -6.53 -16.05
C ASN A 7 -0.87 -6.76 -15.69
N SER A 8 -0.55 -6.64 -14.40
CA SER A 8 0.84 -6.67 -13.91
C SER A 8 1.26 -8.03 -13.34
N GLY A 9 0.35 -8.98 -13.26
CA GLY A 9 0.63 -10.31 -12.70
C GLY A 9 -0.62 -11.01 -12.16
N GLU A 10 -0.42 -12.08 -11.42
CA GLU A 10 -1.51 -12.82 -10.78
C GLU A 10 -2.08 -12.05 -9.58
N VAL A 11 -3.39 -12.09 -9.44
CA VAL A 11 -4.12 -11.38 -8.38
C VAL A 11 -4.80 -12.37 -7.46
N PHE A 12 -4.51 -12.26 -6.17
CA PHE A 12 -5.12 -13.04 -5.10
C PHE A 12 -5.79 -12.13 -4.09
N VAL A 13 -6.89 -12.59 -3.50
CA VAL A 13 -7.52 -11.94 -2.34
C VAL A 13 -7.25 -12.81 -1.13
N ALA A 14 -6.42 -12.32 -0.23
CA ALA A 14 -6.07 -12.95 1.04
C ALA A 14 -7.01 -12.49 2.16
N SER A 15 -7.74 -13.40 2.77
CA SER A 15 -8.66 -13.07 3.87
C SER A 15 -8.74 -14.20 4.88
N PRO A 16 -8.90 -13.89 6.20
CA PRO A 16 -9.22 -14.88 7.21
C PRO A 16 -10.73 -15.24 7.23
N ASP A 17 -11.56 -14.44 6.53
CA ASP A 17 -13.00 -14.68 6.47
C ASP A 17 -13.36 -15.53 5.25
N GLN A 18 -13.88 -16.73 5.50
CA GLN A 18 -14.33 -17.67 4.47
C GLN A 18 -15.40 -17.07 3.56
N LYS A 19 -16.28 -16.20 4.11
CA LYS A 19 -17.35 -15.56 3.31
C LYS A 19 -16.76 -14.64 2.23
N ILE A 20 -15.67 -13.92 2.56
CA ILE A 20 -14.95 -13.08 1.59
C ILE A 20 -14.31 -13.97 0.52
N VAL A 21 -13.64 -15.04 0.92
CA VAL A 21 -13.02 -15.99 -0.01
C VAL A 21 -14.05 -16.59 -0.96
N ASP A 22 -15.19 -17.03 -0.45
CA ASP A 22 -16.28 -17.63 -1.26
C ASP A 22 -16.88 -16.61 -2.21
N LEU A 23 -17.07 -15.36 -1.74
CA LEU A 23 -17.57 -14.27 -2.58
C LEU A 23 -16.62 -13.97 -3.74
N VAL A 24 -15.33 -13.89 -3.47
CA VAL A 24 -14.29 -13.66 -4.50
C VAL A 24 -14.31 -14.78 -5.53
N LYS A 25 -14.37 -16.03 -5.10
CA LYS A 25 -14.45 -17.20 -5.99
C LYS A 25 -15.74 -17.20 -6.82
N LYS A 26 -16.87 -16.81 -6.24
CA LYS A 26 -18.16 -16.69 -6.94
C LYS A 26 -18.07 -15.70 -8.10
N PHE A 27 -17.26 -14.65 -7.98
CA PHE A 27 -17.02 -13.67 -9.05
C PHE A 27 -15.80 -14.01 -9.93
N GLY A 28 -15.29 -15.24 -9.88
CA GLY A 28 -14.19 -15.70 -10.74
C GLY A 28 -12.80 -15.27 -10.30
N GLY A 29 -12.67 -14.67 -9.11
CA GLY A 29 -11.37 -14.29 -8.55
C GLY A 29 -10.68 -15.44 -7.79
N LYS A 30 -9.40 -15.26 -7.48
CA LYS A 30 -8.60 -16.20 -6.68
C LYS A 30 -8.63 -15.78 -5.20
N GLY A 31 -9.56 -16.33 -4.43
CA GLY A 31 -9.65 -16.13 -2.99
C GLY A 31 -8.85 -17.18 -2.23
N ILE A 32 -8.00 -16.76 -1.31
CA ILE A 32 -7.16 -17.60 -0.45
C ILE A 32 -7.55 -17.37 1.00
N LEU A 33 -7.92 -18.44 1.70
CA LEU A 33 -8.14 -18.41 3.14
C LEU A 33 -6.79 -18.40 3.84
N THR A 34 -6.56 -17.40 4.69
CA THR A 34 -5.33 -17.24 5.47
C THR A 34 -5.62 -17.37 6.96
N LYS A 35 -4.58 -17.54 7.75
CA LYS A 35 -4.70 -17.54 9.22
C LYS A 35 -5.29 -16.21 9.70
N ASP A 36 -5.97 -16.24 10.82
CA ASP A 36 -6.62 -15.06 11.44
C ASP A 36 -5.67 -14.24 12.34
N ASN A 37 -4.56 -14.84 12.77
CA ASN A 37 -3.63 -14.28 13.75
C ASN A 37 -2.50 -13.44 13.15
N HIS A 38 -2.58 -12.99 11.89
CA HIS A 38 -1.60 -12.07 11.31
C HIS A 38 -1.69 -10.70 11.96
N GLU A 39 -0.55 -10.17 12.39
CA GLU A 39 -0.47 -8.85 13.03
C GLU A 39 -0.59 -7.70 12.02
N THR A 40 -0.19 -7.93 10.75
CA THR A 40 -0.23 -6.91 9.70
C THR A 40 -0.73 -7.48 8.36
N GLY A 41 -1.13 -6.56 7.46
CA GLY A 41 -1.50 -6.92 6.08
C GLY A 41 -0.34 -7.54 5.30
N THR A 42 0.88 -7.10 5.54
CA THR A 42 2.08 -7.62 4.89
C THR A 42 2.39 -9.05 5.32
N ASP A 43 2.19 -9.40 6.59
CA ASP A 43 2.35 -10.79 7.08
C ASP A 43 1.36 -11.74 6.39
N ARG A 44 0.12 -11.27 6.17
CA ARG A 44 -0.92 -12.02 5.44
C ARG A 44 -0.57 -12.23 3.96
N VAL A 45 -0.08 -11.19 3.30
CA VAL A 45 0.40 -11.28 1.91
C VAL A 45 1.56 -12.26 1.80
N PHE A 46 2.46 -12.27 2.78
CA PHE A 46 3.58 -13.20 2.82
C PHE A 46 3.14 -14.65 2.95
N GLU A 47 2.10 -14.97 3.73
CA GLU A 47 1.55 -16.32 3.81
C GLU A 47 1.12 -16.80 2.42
N VAL A 48 0.34 -16.00 1.68
CA VAL A 48 -0.11 -16.34 0.32
C VAL A 48 1.09 -16.51 -0.62
N PHE A 49 2.04 -15.58 -0.59
CA PHE A 49 3.25 -15.64 -1.39
C PHE A 49 4.04 -16.94 -1.16
N LYS A 50 4.22 -17.34 0.09
CA LYS A 50 4.95 -18.55 0.46
C LYS A 50 4.20 -19.82 0.09
N GLU A 51 2.90 -19.90 0.44
CA GLU A 51 2.13 -21.13 0.34
C GLU A 51 1.54 -21.37 -1.06
N THR A 52 1.25 -20.31 -1.81
CA THR A 52 0.58 -20.40 -3.11
C THR A 52 1.56 -20.31 -4.29
N LEU A 53 2.58 -19.46 -4.18
CA LEU A 53 3.53 -19.17 -5.27
C LEU A 53 4.91 -19.80 -5.06
N ASN A 54 5.10 -20.62 -4.03
CA ASN A 54 6.41 -21.22 -3.66
C ASN A 54 7.53 -20.18 -3.61
N SER A 55 7.18 -18.92 -3.32
CA SER A 55 8.12 -17.78 -3.28
C SER A 55 8.79 -17.44 -4.64
N GLU A 56 8.16 -17.74 -5.77
CA GLU A 56 8.74 -17.53 -7.10
C GLU A 56 8.49 -16.13 -7.70
N ALA A 57 7.51 -15.38 -7.20
CA ALA A 57 7.26 -14.02 -7.72
C ALA A 57 8.44 -13.07 -7.44
N GLU A 58 8.83 -12.27 -8.43
CA GLU A 58 9.93 -11.29 -8.30
C GLU A 58 9.51 -10.05 -7.50
N ILE A 59 8.27 -9.58 -7.74
CA ILE A 59 7.66 -8.42 -7.06
C ILE A 59 6.31 -8.83 -6.49
N ILE A 60 6.07 -8.46 -5.25
CA ILE A 60 4.83 -8.72 -4.54
C ILE A 60 4.17 -7.39 -4.18
N VAL A 61 2.94 -7.19 -4.63
CA VAL A 61 2.16 -5.98 -4.31
C VAL A 61 1.15 -6.29 -3.22
N ASN A 62 1.25 -5.57 -2.12
CA ASN A 62 0.25 -5.53 -1.05
C ASN A 62 -0.71 -4.36 -1.33
N LEU A 63 -1.83 -4.64 -1.97
CA LEU A 63 -2.91 -3.70 -2.21
C LEU A 63 -4.02 -3.92 -1.17
N GLN A 64 -4.25 -2.93 -0.33
CA GLN A 64 -5.30 -2.99 0.68
C GLN A 64 -6.70 -3.00 0.03
N GLY A 65 -7.62 -3.78 0.61
CA GLY A 65 -8.97 -3.95 0.06
C GLY A 65 -9.90 -2.74 0.21
N ASP A 66 -9.49 -1.75 0.97
CA ASP A 66 -10.22 -0.52 1.28
C ASP A 66 -10.07 0.60 0.23
N MET A 67 -9.23 0.40 -0.79
CA MET A 67 -8.98 1.38 -1.87
C MET A 67 -9.55 0.91 -3.24
N PRO A 68 -10.89 0.82 -3.40
CA PRO A 68 -11.48 0.20 -4.59
C PRO A 68 -11.32 1.02 -5.88
N ASN A 69 -11.00 2.32 -5.79
CA ASN A 69 -10.86 3.24 -6.92
C ASN A 69 -9.39 3.60 -7.24
N ILE A 70 -8.42 2.81 -6.80
CA ILE A 70 -7.02 3.01 -7.20
C ILE A 70 -6.88 2.85 -8.71
N ASP A 71 -6.09 3.74 -9.34
CA ASP A 71 -5.84 3.66 -10.78
C ASP A 71 -4.91 2.48 -11.09
N PRO A 72 -5.30 1.57 -12.02
CA PRO A 72 -4.42 0.51 -12.48
C PRO A 72 -3.06 0.98 -12.99
N GLN A 73 -2.96 2.18 -13.55
CA GLN A 73 -1.70 2.76 -14.03
C GLN A 73 -0.74 3.11 -12.87
N ASP A 74 -1.28 3.48 -11.71
CA ASP A 74 -0.47 3.75 -10.51
C ASP A 74 0.18 2.46 -10.00
N ILE A 75 -0.54 1.34 -10.07
CA ILE A 75 0.00 0.00 -9.73
C ILE A 75 1.13 -0.37 -10.69
N GLN A 76 0.94 -0.14 -12.00
CA GLN A 76 1.97 -0.40 -13.02
C GLN A 76 3.23 0.45 -12.80
N ALA A 77 3.04 1.75 -12.51
CA ALA A 77 4.15 2.67 -12.26
C ALA A 77 4.97 2.24 -11.04
N LEU A 78 4.29 1.83 -9.96
CA LEU A 78 4.92 1.32 -8.74
C LEU A 78 5.78 0.07 -9.00
N ILE A 79 5.25 -0.90 -9.74
CA ILE A 79 5.98 -2.12 -10.10
C ILE A 79 7.18 -1.78 -10.99
N LYS A 80 6.99 -0.89 -11.96
CA LYS A 80 8.06 -0.47 -12.87
C LYS A 80 9.25 0.16 -12.12
N ASP A 81 9.03 1.00 -11.11
CA ASP A 81 10.11 1.59 -10.31
C ASP A 81 10.95 0.51 -9.61
N LEU A 82 10.30 -0.49 -9.04
CA LEU A 82 11.01 -1.60 -8.40
C LEU A 82 11.83 -2.43 -9.40
N THR A 83 11.35 -2.63 -10.62
CA THR A 83 12.10 -3.38 -11.65
C THR A 83 13.38 -2.68 -12.07
N LEU A 84 13.51 -1.37 -11.84
CA LEU A 84 14.76 -0.64 -12.06
C LEU A 84 15.85 -0.93 -11.02
N GLY A 85 15.49 -1.65 -9.93
CA GLY A 85 16.43 -2.06 -8.89
C GLY A 85 16.93 -0.93 -8.00
N THR A 86 16.25 0.21 -7.96
CA THR A 86 16.66 1.41 -7.23
C THR A 86 16.26 1.38 -5.76
N CYS A 87 15.29 0.54 -5.38
CA CYS A 87 14.80 0.40 -4.01
C CYS A 87 14.34 -1.02 -3.69
N GLU A 88 14.13 -1.28 -2.40
CA GLU A 88 13.65 -2.58 -1.90
C GLU A 88 12.13 -2.60 -1.78
N ILE A 89 11.52 -1.46 -1.45
CA ILE A 89 10.10 -1.28 -1.20
C ILE A 89 9.63 -0.03 -1.94
N GLY A 90 8.51 -0.12 -2.62
CA GLY A 90 7.82 1.03 -3.23
C GLY A 90 6.48 1.29 -2.55
N THR A 91 6.07 2.56 -2.51
CA THR A 91 4.73 3.00 -2.09
C THR A 91 4.31 4.22 -2.90
N LEU A 92 3.10 4.74 -2.68
CA LEU A 92 2.57 5.87 -3.42
C LEU A 92 2.19 7.04 -2.50
N ALA A 93 2.13 8.23 -3.08
CA ALA A 93 1.63 9.42 -2.37
C ALA A 93 1.04 10.44 -3.34
N SER A 94 0.13 11.27 -2.84
CA SER A 94 -0.47 12.38 -3.57
C SER A 94 -0.31 13.71 -2.83
N GLU A 95 -0.63 14.82 -3.49
CA GLU A 95 -0.69 16.13 -2.80
C GLU A 95 -1.68 16.10 -1.63
N ILE A 96 -1.37 16.87 -0.58
CA ILE A 96 -2.29 17.21 0.49
C ILE A 96 -3.05 18.46 0.06
N ASN A 97 -4.37 18.34 -0.10
CA ASN A 97 -5.18 19.39 -0.74
C ASN A 97 -5.79 20.40 0.25
N SER A 98 -5.66 20.19 1.56
CA SER A 98 -6.23 21.08 2.56
C SER A 98 -5.49 21.06 3.88
N GLU A 99 -5.58 22.16 4.64
CA GLU A 99 -5.08 22.20 6.02
C GLU A 99 -5.77 21.18 6.94
N THR A 100 -7.03 20.89 6.69
CA THR A 100 -7.78 19.87 7.45
C THR A 100 -7.14 18.51 7.27
N GLU A 101 -6.83 18.14 6.04
CA GLU A 101 -6.14 16.89 5.70
C GLU A 101 -4.73 16.84 6.30
N LEU A 102 -4.00 17.95 6.23
CA LEU A 102 -2.65 18.05 6.82
C LEU A 102 -2.68 17.83 8.34
N LYS A 103 -3.69 18.34 9.02
CA LYS A 103 -3.85 18.25 10.49
C LYS A 103 -4.53 16.97 10.97
N ASP A 104 -5.15 16.21 10.05
CA ASP A 104 -5.83 14.96 10.42
C ASP A 104 -4.81 13.85 10.74
N ASN A 105 -4.81 13.38 11.98
CA ASN A 105 -3.94 12.30 12.45
C ASN A 105 -4.28 10.92 11.84
N ASN A 106 -5.46 10.76 11.23
CA ASN A 106 -5.82 9.54 10.52
C ASN A 106 -5.12 9.47 9.16
N VAL A 107 -4.87 10.61 8.54
CA VAL A 107 -4.11 10.72 7.31
C VAL A 107 -2.62 10.56 7.62
N VAL A 108 -2.01 9.51 7.10
CA VAL A 108 -0.55 9.32 7.18
C VAL A 108 0.13 10.22 6.16
N LYS A 109 1.18 10.89 6.58
CA LYS A 109 2.02 11.72 5.71
C LYS A 109 3.35 11.04 5.48
N VAL A 110 3.81 11.05 4.24
CA VAL A 110 5.19 10.69 3.90
C VAL A 110 6.01 11.96 3.75
N VAL A 111 7.19 11.94 4.32
CA VAL A 111 8.17 13.04 4.29
C VAL A 111 9.21 12.73 3.23
N VAL A 112 9.47 13.67 2.35
CA VAL A 112 10.48 13.58 1.28
C VAL A 112 11.35 14.83 1.25
N GLU A 113 12.55 14.72 0.67
CA GLU A 113 13.49 15.83 0.61
C GLU A 113 13.06 16.94 -0.35
N LYS A 114 12.52 16.55 -1.50
CA LYS A 114 12.22 17.47 -2.62
C LYS A 114 10.77 17.37 -3.03
N LYS A 115 10.27 18.46 -3.62
CA LYS A 115 8.93 18.47 -4.22
C LYS A 115 8.83 17.39 -5.30
N MET A 116 7.74 16.62 -5.25
CA MET A 116 7.44 15.57 -6.22
C MET A 116 6.54 16.11 -7.34
N SER A 117 6.54 15.41 -8.47
CA SER A 117 5.68 15.66 -9.63
C SER A 117 5.25 14.32 -10.26
N PRO A 118 4.21 14.32 -11.13
CA PRO A 118 3.72 13.10 -11.77
C PRO A 118 4.82 12.27 -12.43
N GLY A 119 4.80 10.96 -12.17
CA GLY A 119 5.79 10.00 -12.66
C GLY A 119 7.13 9.99 -11.94
N MET A 120 7.31 10.87 -10.94
CA MET A 120 8.53 10.93 -10.13
C MET A 120 8.45 9.94 -8.98
N PHE A 121 9.57 9.22 -8.76
CA PHE A 121 9.80 8.42 -7.57
C PHE A 121 10.98 9.00 -6.79
N THR A 122 10.88 9.02 -5.46
CA THR A 122 11.93 9.54 -4.56
C THR A 122 12.00 8.74 -3.28
N LYS A 123 13.10 8.86 -2.55
CA LYS A 123 13.29 8.19 -1.27
C LYS A 123 12.38 8.79 -0.20
N ALA A 124 11.66 7.94 0.54
CA ALA A 124 10.97 8.33 1.76
C ALA A 124 12.00 8.62 2.86
N LEU A 125 11.86 9.76 3.53
CA LEU A 125 12.69 10.13 4.69
C LEU A 125 12.01 9.75 6.01
N ASN A 126 10.67 9.81 6.08
CA ASN A 126 9.91 9.45 7.27
C ASN A 126 8.42 9.26 6.93
N PHE A 127 7.69 8.63 7.86
CA PHE A 127 6.23 8.57 7.84
C PHE A 127 5.70 9.06 9.19
N VAL A 128 4.74 10.00 9.13
CA VAL A 128 4.20 10.67 10.33
C VAL A 128 2.69 10.84 10.24
N ARG A 129 2.02 10.93 11.39
CA ARG A 129 0.60 11.29 11.47
C ARG A 129 0.38 12.78 11.64
N SER A 130 1.30 13.46 12.33
CA SER A 130 1.33 14.92 12.49
C SER A 130 2.67 15.47 12.05
N GLN A 131 2.67 16.58 11.32
CA GLN A 131 3.92 17.25 10.94
C GLN A 131 4.19 18.39 11.91
N THR A 132 5.42 18.42 12.40
CA THR A 132 5.92 19.48 13.29
C THR A 132 7.03 20.32 12.68
N ASN A 133 7.64 19.86 11.57
CA ASN A 133 8.76 20.55 10.92
C ASN A 133 8.39 20.95 9.49
N GLN A 134 8.55 22.24 9.13
CA GLN A 134 8.25 22.79 7.80
C GLN A 134 9.42 22.71 6.81
N GLU A 135 10.53 22.14 7.20
CA GLU A 135 11.76 22.07 6.40
C GLU A 135 11.67 21.07 5.23
N TYR A 136 10.79 20.06 5.34
CA TYR A 136 10.62 19.00 4.37
C TYR A 136 9.26 19.05 3.70
N GLN A 137 9.18 18.48 2.49
CA GLN A 137 7.92 18.31 1.79
C GLN A 137 7.16 17.11 2.33
N VAL A 138 5.86 17.25 2.46
CA VAL A 138 4.98 16.18 2.91
C VAL A 138 3.85 15.94 1.92
N TYR A 139 3.49 14.66 1.78
CA TYR A 139 2.46 14.19 0.88
C TYR A 139 1.53 13.23 1.61
N HIS A 140 0.30 13.12 1.15
CA HIS A 140 -0.64 12.12 1.62
C HIS A 140 -0.14 10.73 1.19
N HIS A 141 0.24 9.90 2.14
CA HIS A 141 0.69 8.54 1.88
C HIS A 141 -0.48 7.64 1.50
N VAL A 142 -0.35 6.90 0.41
CA VAL A 142 -1.31 5.90 -0.04
C VAL A 142 -0.81 4.52 0.33
N GLY A 143 -1.60 3.78 1.10
CA GLY A 143 -1.22 2.53 1.77
C GLY A 143 -1.08 1.29 0.87
N ILE A 144 -0.63 1.45 -0.37
CA ILE A 144 -0.18 0.36 -1.24
C ILE A 144 1.32 0.19 -1.13
N TYR A 145 1.79 -1.06 -1.10
CA TYR A 145 3.22 -1.36 -1.09
C TYR A 145 3.58 -2.40 -2.13
N ALA A 146 4.70 -2.20 -2.79
CA ALA A 146 5.33 -3.23 -3.59
C ALA A 146 6.68 -3.59 -2.97
N PHE A 147 7.00 -4.87 -2.94
CA PHE A 147 8.23 -5.41 -2.39
C PHE A 147 8.95 -6.21 -3.46
N THR A 148 10.28 -6.10 -3.53
CA THR A 148 11.03 -7.18 -4.16
C THR A 148 10.89 -8.46 -3.32
N ASN A 149 11.01 -9.63 -3.94
CA ASN A 149 10.96 -10.92 -3.23
C ASN A 149 11.86 -10.92 -1.99
N LYS A 150 13.13 -10.56 -2.17
CA LYS A 150 14.12 -10.52 -1.07
C LYS A 150 13.71 -9.53 0.04
N ALA A 151 13.15 -8.40 -0.34
CA ALA A 151 12.70 -7.38 0.60
C ALA A 151 11.52 -7.89 1.44
N LEU A 152 10.52 -8.55 0.83
CA LEU A 152 9.39 -9.11 1.56
C LEU A 152 9.84 -10.17 2.57
N VAL A 153 10.68 -11.12 2.14
CA VAL A 153 11.23 -12.17 3.03
C VAL A 153 12.00 -11.54 4.19
N ARG A 154 12.86 -10.54 3.91
CA ARG A 154 13.58 -9.81 4.94
C ARG A 154 12.65 -9.08 5.90
N TYR A 155 11.68 -8.33 5.36
CA TYR A 155 10.74 -7.53 6.14
C TYR A 155 9.96 -8.37 7.17
N VAL A 156 9.39 -9.51 6.75
CA VAL A 156 8.60 -10.35 7.66
C VAL A 156 9.44 -11.13 8.67
N SER A 157 10.75 -11.25 8.44
CA SER A 157 11.69 -11.82 9.42
C SER A 157 12.05 -10.85 10.55
N LEU A 158 11.79 -9.56 10.38
CA LEU A 158 12.08 -8.52 11.36
C LEU A 158 11.05 -8.52 12.49
N LYS A 159 11.51 -8.32 13.71
CA LYS A 159 10.62 -8.01 14.83
C LYS A 159 9.98 -6.64 14.63
N ARG A 160 8.78 -6.47 15.12
CA ARG A 160 8.11 -5.17 15.13
C ARG A 160 8.99 -4.14 15.85
N SER A 161 9.21 -3.02 15.19
CA SER A 161 10.13 -2.01 15.66
C SER A 161 9.47 -1.03 16.63
N LYS A 162 10.30 -0.26 17.36
CA LYS A 162 9.80 0.68 18.39
C LYS A 162 8.87 1.74 17.77
N LEU A 163 9.31 2.42 16.70
CA LEU A 163 8.52 3.46 16.05
C LEU A 163 7.27 2.90 15.37
N GLU A 164 7.35 1.68 14.80
CA GLU A 164 6.17 0.99 14.26
C GLU A 164 5.08 0.86 15.31
N LEU A 165 5.43 0.40 16.52
CA LEU A 165 4.46 0.20 17.61
C LEU A 165 3.95 1.53 18.17
N GLU A 166 4.83 2.50 18.39
CA GLU A 166 4.49 3.81 18.95
C GLU A 166 3.56 4.61 18.02
N ARG A 167 3.86 4.62 16.71
CA ARG A 167 3.12 5.41 15.72
C ARG A 167 2.01 4.62 15.02
N ARG A 168 1.98 3.30 15.19
CA ARG A 168 1.08 2.37 14.49
C ARG A 168 1.22 2.52 12.97
N LEU A 169 2.46 2.51 12.49
CA LEU A 169 2.84 2.65 11.09
C LEU A 169 3.80 1.51 10.73
N GLU A 170 3.27 0.50 10.07
CA GLU A 170 3.95 -0.76 9.74
C GLU A 170 5.25 -0.55 8.94
N GLN A 171 5.27 0.43 8.03
CA GLN A 171 6.42 0.75 7.18
C GLN A 171 7.64 1.27 7.95
N LEU A 172 7.47 1.75 9.17
CA LEU A 172 8.58 2.18 10.02
C LEU A 172 9.47 1.00 10.44
N ARG A 173 8.96 -0.23 10.48
CA ARG A 173 9.77 -1.43 10.66
C ARG A 173 10.88 -1.54 9.61
N ALA A 174 10.54 -1.31 8.34
CA ALA A 174 11.51 -1.29 7.26
C ALA A 174 12.55 -0.18 7.44
N MET A 175 12.10 1.05 7.74
CA MET A 175 13.00 2.20 7.89
C MET A 175 13.98 2.04 9.06
N GLU A 176 13.51 1.59 10.22
CA GLU A 176 14.37 1.36 11.40
C GLU A 176 15.39 0.22 11.17
N ASN A 177 15.16 -0.62 10.15
CA ASN A 177 16.07 -1.69 9.74
C ASN A 177 16.84 -1.37 8.44
N ASN A 178 16.95 -0.08 8.09
CA ASN A 178 17.70 0.40 6.92
C ASN A 178 17.27 -0.23 5.58
N MET A 179 15.98 -0.52 5.43
CA MET A 179 15.42 -0.89 4.12
C MET A 179 15.02 0.39 3.39
N SER A 180 15.34 0.45 2.10
CA SER A 180 15.00 1.61 1.28
C SER A 180 13.53 1.56 0.85
N ILE A 181 12.83 2.69 1.02
CA ILE A 181 11.45 2.87 0.54
C ILE A 181 11.44 4.03 -0.45
N HIS A 182 10.97 3.78 -1.68
CA HIS A 182 10.66 4.82 -2.64
C HIS A 182 9.17 5.15 -2.62
N VAL A 183 8.89 6.42 -2.89
CA VAL A 183 7.52 6.96 -2.97
C VAL A 183 7.28 7.49 -4.37
N GLY A 184 6.27 6.95 -5.06
CA GLY A 184 5.80 7.42 -6.34
C GLY A 184 4.71 8.48 -6.16
N TYR A 185 4.78 9.56 -6.96
CA TYR A 185 3.72 10.57 -6.98
C TYR A 185 2.56 10.14 -7.86
N ILE A 186 1.35 10.26 -7.34
CA ILE A 186 0.09 10.08 -8.06
C ILE A 186 -0.78 11.35 -7.99
N ASN A 187 -1.61 11.57 -9.01
CA ASN A 187 -2.38 12.81 -9.14
C ASN A 187 -3.50 12.96 -8.11
N SER A 188 -4.04 11.86 -7.61
CA SER A 188 -5.11 11.87 -6.63
C SER A 188 -5.04 10.66 -5.71
N SER A 189 -5.24 10.87 -4.41
CA SER A 189 -5.37 9.76 -3.46
C SER A 189 -6.64 8.96 -3.75
N PRO A 190 -6.56 7.62 -3.81
CA PRO A 190 -7.77 6.81 -3.81
C PRO A 190 -8.54 7.03 -2.50
N LEU A 191 -9.87 6.91 -2.56
CA LEU A 191 -10.69 6.98 -1.36
C LEU A 191 -10.54 5.69 -0.57
N SER A 192 -10.18 5.80 0.71
CA SER A 192 -10.25 4.69 1.65
C SER A 192 -11.68 4.51 2.16
N VAL A 193 -12.10 3.27 2.32
CA VAL A 193 -13.42 2.90 2.87
C VAL A 193 -13.24 2.41 4.30
N ASP A 194 -13.19 3.34 5.24
CA ASP A 194 -13.05 3.06 6.67
C ASP A 194 -14.39 3.15 7.42
N THR A 195 -15.36 3.89 6.86
CA THR A 195 -16.65 4.13 7.46
C THR A 195 -17.80 3.89 6.48
N GLU A 196 -19.03 3.75 7.00
CA GLU A 196 -20.24 3.64 6.17
C GLU A 196 -20.45 4.87 5.28
N LYS A 197 -20.04 6.07 5.74
CA LYS A 197 -20.06 7.28 4.94
C LYS A 197 -19.13 7.22 3.74
N ASP A 198 -17.95 6.61 3.90
CA ASP A 198 -16.99 6.43 2.82
C ASP A 198 -17.52 5.41 1.81
N LEU A 199 -18.16 4.34 2.29
CA LEU A 199 -18.83 3.36 1.42
C LEU A 199 -19.91 4.02 0.54
N ILE A 200 -20.70 4.94 1.09
CA ILE A 200 -21.72 5.68 0.31
C ILE A 200 -21.06 6.58 -0.74
N LYS A 201 -19.95 7.26 -0.40
CA LYS A 201 -19.20 8.09 -1.35
C LYS A 201 -18.65 7.27 -2.50
N ILE A 202 -18.01 6.15 -2.18
CA ILE A 202 -17.39 5.27 -3.17
C ILE A 202 -18.44 4.65 -4.11
N LYS A 203 -19.59 4.22 -3.59
CA LYS A 203 -20.71 3.73 -4.41
C LYS A 203 -21.19 4.78 -5.41
N LYS A 204 -21.30 6.04 -4.98
CA LYS A 204 -21.69 7.14 -5.88
C LYS A 204 -20.64 7.41 -6.95
N LEU A 205 -19.37 7.29 -6.60
CA LEU A 205 -18.26 7.52 -7.52
C LEU A 205 -18.14 6.39 -8.55
N MET A 206 -18.25 5.15 -8.12
CA MET A 206 -18.16 3.98 -8.99
C MET A 206 -19.41 3.78 -9.86
N GLY A 207 -20.61 4.10 -9.35
CA GLY A 207 -21.87 4.04 -10.13
C GLY A 207 -22.06 5.21 -11.12
N LYS A 208 -21.15 6.17 -11.17
CA LYS A 208 -21.14 7.20 -12.21
C LYS A 208 -20.30 6.83 -13.43
N ASN A 209 -19.59 5.71 -13.37
CA ASN A 209 -18.73 5.20 -14.43
C ASN A 209 -19.35 4.00 -15.18
N GLU A 210 -20.63 3.71 -14.92
CA GLU A 210 -21.50 2.84 -15.73
C GLU A 210 -22.45 3.71 -16.59
#